data_69f4943aae2ba5e8de018b98cf6a22c5
#
_entry.id   69f4943aae2ba5e8de018b98cf6a22c5
#
_cell.length_a   1.000
_cell.length_b   1.000
_cell.length_c   1.000
_cell.angle_alpha   90.00
_cell.angle_beta   90.00
_cell.angle_gamma   90.00
#
_symmetry.space_group_name_H-M   'P 1'
#
loop_
_entity.id
_entity.type
_entity.pdbx_description
1 polymer ?
#
loop_
_entity_poly.entity_id
_entity_poly.type
_entity_poly.pdbx_seq_one_letter_code
_entity_poly.pdbx_strand_id
1 'polypeptide(L)'
;MKNRSAACTSVSVTSSFMAATVLASPKLLTSRYCSEMSEIKRVGVLGSGIMGSGLAEVAARAGFDVVVRSRSKAAADAMLASIDKGFTKAIERGKATEDERAAVISRITPTDHLGDVADCDLVIESVVEDLAVKKALFAELDKAVKPGAILATNTSTLPVVEMAMATGRPDRVCGIHFFNPATAMPLVEVVNPITAGDDTIAEANEFVAKCGKNGVQVKDRAGFIVNALLFPYLNNAIRIWETGTASMEDIDTAMKGGCNFPMGPFALLDLVGLDTSLSILEALHAEFADPNYAAVPTLRRLVAAGKLGRKSGEGFYKY
;
A
#
# COMPACT_ATOMS: atom_id res chain seq x y z
N MET A 1 -47.15 54.04 -21.49
CA MET A 1 -46.48 55.35 -21.65
C MET A 1 -45.03 55.24 -21.16
N LYS A 2 -44.14 55.60 -22.07
CA LYS A 2 -42.73 55.97 -21.95
C LYS A 2 -41.69 54.96 -21.47
N ASN A 3 -40.99 54.43 -22.48
CA ASN A 3 -39.60 53.96 -22.49
C ASN A 3 -38.63 54.87 -21.72
N ARG A 4 -37.66 54.30 -21.05
CA ARG A 4 -36.29 54.84 -21.01
C ARG A 4 -35.28 53.69 -21.03
N SER A 5 -34.60 53.59 -22.16
CA SER A 5 -33.35 52.86 -22.35
C SER A 5 -32.21 53.58 -21.60
N ALA A 6 -31.37 52.85 -20.89
CA ALA A 6 -30.08 53.33 -20.44
C ALA A 6 -28.99 52.51 -21.11
N ALA A 7 -28.26 53.21 -21.98
CA ALA A 7 -27.08 52.68 -22.66
C ALA A 7 -25.93 52.49 -21.69
N CYS A 8 -25.33 51.29 -21.69
CA CYS A 8 -24.09 51.01 -20.95
C CYS A 8 -22.92 51.24 -21.90
N THR A 9 -22.16 52.28 -21.64
CA THR A 9 -20.92 52.65 -22.35
C THR A 9 -19.80 51.74 -21.89
N SER A 10 -19.24 50.97 -22.82
CA SER A 10 -18.02 50.19 -22.63
C SER A 10 -16.79 51.09 -22.58
N VAL A 11 -16.09 51.12 -21.48
CA VAL A 11 -14.74 51.71 -21.38
C VAL A 11 -13.72 50.63 -21.62
N SER A 12 -13.08 50.67 -22.78
CA SER A 12 -11.89 49.85 -23.10
C SER A 12 -10.66 50.49 -22.45
N VAL A 13 -10.08 49.77 -21.48
CA VAL A 13 -8.74 50.08 -20.95
C VAL A 13 -7.75 49.18 -21.64
N THR A 14 -7.04 49.76 -22.60
CA THR A 14 -5.86 49.13 -23.22
C THR A 14 -4.66 49.37 -22.27
N SER A 15 -4.27 48.33 -21.56
CA SER A 15 -3.02 48.31 -20.81
C SER A 15 -1.95 47.59 -21.64
N SER A 16 -1.03 48.41 -22.16
CA SER A 16 0.17 47.97 -22.88
C SER A 16 1.17 47.45 -21.86
N PHE A 17 1.33 46.12 -21.74
CA PHE A 17 2.45 45.53 -21.01
C PHE A 17 3.60 45.27 -21.96
N MET A 18 4.66 46.03 -21.85
CA MET A 18 5.97 45.73 -22.46
C MET A 18 6.50 44.44 -21.85
N ALA A 19 6.62 43.41 -22.70
CA ALA A 19 7.32 42.16 -22.37
C ALA A 19 8.84 42.42 -22.41
N ALA A 20 9.44 42.54 -21.24
CA ALA A 20 10.88 42.45 -21.10
C ALA A 20 11.27 40.96 -21.13
N THR A 21 11.75 40.49 -22.28
CA THR A 21 12.32 39.15 -22.47
C THR A 21 13.65 39.11 -21.78
N VAL A 22 13.70 38.64 -20.55
CA VAL A 22 14.97 38.24 -19.92
C VAL A 22 15.25 36.81 -20.35
N LEU A 23 16.09 36.67 -21.35
CA LEU A 23 16.75 35.41 -21.71
C LEU A 23 17.72 35.03 -20.57
N ALA A 24 17.25 34.38 -19.55
CA ALA A 24 18.08 33.65 -18.61
C ALA A 24 18.32 32.24 -19.20
N SER A 25 19.51 32.03 -19.79
CA SER A 25 20.01 30.71 -20.12
C SER A 25 19.94 29.82 -18.88
N PRO A 26 19.37 28.60 -18.96
CA PRO A 26 19.52 27.62 -17.89
C PRO A 26 20.98 27.16 -17.91
N LYS A 27 21.82 27.78 -17.08
CA LYS A 27 23.12 27.19 -16.75
C LYS A 27 22.79 25.84 -16.11
N LEU A 28 23.19 24.79 -16.83
CA LEU A 28 23.33 23.44 -16.33
C LEU A 28 24.00 23.47 -14.95
N LEU A 29 23.23 23.27 -13.92
CA LEU A 29 23.67 22.70 -12.65
C LEU A 29 23.61 21.17 -12.83
N THR A 30 24.40 20.70 -13.82
CA THR A 30 24.70 19.30 -13.95
C THR A 30 25.77 18.95 -12.94
N SER A 31 25.45 17.96 -12.12
CA SER A 31 26.41 16.99 -11.63
C SER A 31 27.38 17.43 -10.53
N ARG A 32 26.99 17.18 -9.28
CA ARG A 32 27.93 16.67 -8.27
C ARG A 32 27.33 15.77 -7.19
N TYR A 33 26.10 15.27 -7.39
CA TYR A 33 25.50 14.22 -6.55
C TYR A 33 24.75 13.20 -7.42
N CYS A 34 25.43 12.66 -8.42
CA CYS A 34 25.11 11.35 -8.93
C CYS A 34 25.98 10.37 -8.12
N SER A 35 25.65 10.11 -6.86
CA SER A 35 25.99 8.82 -6.28
C SER A 35 25.33 7.81 -7.22
N GLU A 36 26.09 6.85 -7.75
CA GLU A 36 25.54 5.75 -8.54
C GLU A 36 24.43 5.12 -7.70
N MET A 37 23.16 5.40 -8.05
CA MET A 37 22.02 4.76 -7.42
C MET A 37 22.22 3.26 -7.60
N SER A 38 22.27 2.51 -6.52
CA SER A 38 22.50 1.08 -6.58
C SER A 38 21.27 0.43 -7.20
N GLU A 39 21.44 -0.19 -8.36
CA GLU A 39 20.35 -0.88 -9.04
C GLU A 39 19.86 -2.06 -8.19
N ILE A 40 18.58 -2.03 -7.77
CA ILE A 40 17.95 -3.15 -7.10
C ILE A 40 17.84 -4.31 -8.09
N LYS A 41 18.44 -5.47 -7.73
CA LYS A 41 18.41 -6.73 -8.51
C LYS A 41 17.86 -7.88 -7.70
N ARG A 42 18.14 -7.91 -6.40
CA ARG A 42 17.77 -8.99 -5.50
C ARG A 42 16.89 -8.46 -4.36
N VAL A 43 15.71 -9.04 -4.20
CA VAL A 43 14.69 -8.61 -3.24
C VAL A 43 14.44 -9.71 -2.22
N GLY A 44 14.55 -9.37 -0.94
CA GLY A 44 14.10 -10.22 0.17
C GLY A 44 12.65 -9.94 0.50
N VAL A 45 11.83 -10.97 0.68
CA VAL A 45 10.46 -10.85 1.18
C VAL A 45 10.33 -11.66 2.46
N LEU A 46 10.02 -10.99 3.58
CA LEU A 46 9.85 -11.64 4.87
C LEU A 46 8.37 -11.81 5.20
N GLY A 47 7.95 -13.06 5.31
CA GLY A 47 6.57 -13.45 5.55
C GLY A 47 5.97 -14.22 4.37
N SER A 48 5.35 -15.35 4.66
CA SER A 48 4.74 -16.27 3.68
C SER A 48 3.21 -16.21 3.68
N GLY A 49 2.64 -15.13 4.20
CA GLY A 49 1.20 -14.87 4.15
C GLY A 49 0.74 -14.39 2.77
N ILE A 50 -0.55 -14.05 2.66
CA ILE A 50 -1.18 -13.60 1.41
C ILE A 50 -0.41 -12.44 0.78
N MET A 51 -0.06 -11.42 1.57
CA MET A 51 0.67 -10.26 1.05
C MET A 51 2.11 -10.59 0.66
N GLY A 52 2.86 -11.34 1.50
CA GLY A 52 4.21 -11.76 1.16
C GLY A 52 4.27 -12.61 -0.11
N SER A 53 3.31 -13.52 -0.29
CA SER A 53 3.15 -14.31 -1.53
C SER A 53 2.94 -13.40 -2.75
N GLY A 54 2.02 -12.45 -2.64
CA GLY A 54 1.73 -11.52 -3.73
C GLY A 54 2.91 -10.60 -4.06
N LEU A 55 3.64 -10.12 -3.04
CA LEU A 55 4.86 -9.31 -3.19
C LEU A 55 5.96 -10.10 -3.92
N ALA A 56 6.21 -11.33 -3.50
CA ALA A 56 7.21 -12.20 -4.12
C ALA A 56 6.88 -12.46 -5.61
N GLU A 57 5.61 -12.75 -5.92
CA GLU A 57 5.16 -12.94 -7.29
C GLU A 57 5.33 -11.67 -8.13
N VAL A 58 4.93 -10.50 -7.62
CA VAL A 58 5.05 -9.21 -8.33
C VAL A 58 6.51 -8.88 -8.61
N ALA A 59 7.40 -9.02 -7.63
CA ALA A 59 8.82 -8.76 -7.81
C ALA A 59 9.46 -9.74 -8.82
N ALA A 60 9.14 -11.04 -8.74
CA ALA A 60 9.66 -12.03 -9.68
C ALA A 60 9.14 -11.82 -11.12
N ARG A 61 7.87 -11.42 -11.30
CA ARG A 61 7.32 -11.01 -12.61
C ARG A 61 8.04 -9.79 -13.21
N ALA A 62 8.49 -8.87 -12.36
CA ALA A 62 9.25 -7.69 -12.76
C ALA A 62 10.73 -8.01 -13.11
N GLY A 63 11.16 -9.27 -12.93
CA GLY A 63 12.50 -9.74 -13.30
C GLY A 63 13.52 -9.73 -12.16
N PHE A 64 13.11 -9.40 -10.93
CA PHE A 64 13.98 -9.47 -9.76
C PHE A 64 14.21 -10.90 -9.29
N ASP A 65 15.40 -11.18 -8.77
CA ASP A 65 15.65 -12.40 -8.00
C ASP A 65 15.08 -12.21 -6.59
N VAL A 66 14.28 -13.16 -6.14
CA VAL A 66 13.50 -13.02 -4.88
C VAL A 66 13.89 -14.12 -3.90
N VAL A 67 14.26 -13.72 -2.69
CA VAL A 67 14.43 -14.62 -1.55
C VAL A 67 13.23 -14.47 -0.63
N VAL A 68 12.46 -15.54 -0.45
CA VAL A 68 11.32 -15.52 0.46
C VAL A 68 11.68 -16.23 1.76
N ARG A 69 11.70 -15.47 2.83
CA ARG A 69 11.96 -16.01 4.16
C ARG A 69 10.67 -16.17 4.96
N SER A 70 10.45 -17.36 5.47
CA SER A 70 9.40 -17.69 6.43
C SER A 70 10.00 -18.20 7.75
N ARG A 71 9.17 -18.37 8.79
CA ARG A 71 9.61 -18.95 10.07
C ARG A 71 9.94 -20.44 9.98
N SER A 72 9.49 -21.12 8.93
CA SER A 72 9.86 -22.48 8.62
C SER A 72 10.00 -22.68 7.12
N LYS A 73 10.91 -23.56 6.72
CA LYS A 73 11.12 -23.93 5.30
C LYS A 73 9.83 -24.45 4.67
N ALA A 74 9.08 -25.26 5.41
CA ALA A 74 7.81 -25.81 4.93
C ALA A 74 6.79 -24.70 4.57
N ALA A 75 6.72 -23.63 5.36
CA ALA A 75 5.83 -22.50 5.05
C ALA A 75 6.31 -21.68 3.84
N ALA A 76 7.63 -21.54 3.66
CA ALA A 76 8.21 -20.89 2.49
C ALA A 76 7.96 -21.71 1.22
N ASP A 77 8.16 -23.04 1.28
CA ASP A 77 7.90 -23.95 0.17
C ASP A 77 6.41 -24.02 -0.20
N ALA A 78 5.52 -24.04 0.80
CA ALA A 78 4.07 -24.00 0.59
C ALA A 78 3.63 -22.71 -0.11
N MET A 79 4.27 -21.57 0.20
CA MET A 79 4.02 -20.33 -0.49
C MET A 79 4.42 -20.40 -1.96
N LEU A 80 5.62 -20.90 -2.28
CA LEU A 80 6.06 -21.07 -3.66
C LEU A 80 5.12 -22.02 -4.42
N ALA A 81 4.71 -23.14 -3.82
CA ALA A 81 3.74 -24.05 -4.39
C ALA A 81 2.36 -23.39 -4.63
N SER A 82 1.96 -22.45 -3.76
CA SER A 82 0.72 -21.69 -3.93
C SER A 82 0.78 -20.74 -5.12
N ILE A 83 1.91 -20.05 -5.32
CA ILE A 83 2.16 -19.20 -6.50
C ILE A 83 2.10 -20.05 -7.76
N ASP A 84 2.81 -21.17 -7.78
CA ASP A 84 2.85 -22.13 -8.90
C ASP A 84 1.45 -22.64 -9.28
N LYS A 85 0.65 -23.03 -8.29
CA LYS A 85 -0.75 -23.41 -8.49
C LYS A 85 -1.62 -22.26 -9.01
N GLY A 86 -1.31 -21.02 -8.61
CA GLY A 86 -1.96 -19.80 -9.13
C GLY A 86 -1.73 -19.66 -10.63
N PHE A 87 -0.49 -19.86 -11.09
CA PHE A 87 -0.15 -19.89 -12.52
C PHE A 87 -0.86 -20.98 -13.28
N THR A 88 -0.92 -22.21 -12.75
CA THR A 88 -1.65 -23.32 -13.40
C THR A 88 -3.09 -22.90 -13.72
N LYS A 89 -3.80 -22.34 -12.74
CA LYS A 89 -5.16 -21.82 -12.96
C LYS A 89 -5.24 -20.64 -13.92
N ALA A 90 -4.22 -19.79 -13.97
CA ALA A 90 -4.16 -18.66 -14.90
C ALA A 90 -3.94 -19.14 -16.33
N ILE A 91 -3.10 -20.15 -16.55
CA ILE A 91 -2.84 -20.81 -17.85
C ILE A 91 -4.10 -21.50 -18.37
N GLU A 92 -4.80 -22.26 -17.53
CA GLU A 92 -6.09 -22.88 -17.89
C GLU A 92 -7.13 -21.86 -18.36
N ARG A 93 -7.04 -20.61 -17.89
CA ARG A 93 -7.93 -19.50 -18.27
C ARG A 93 -7.38 -18.63 -19.39
N GLY A 94 -6.25 -18.99 -19.99
CA GLY A 94 -5.58 -18.21 -21.05
C GLY A 94 -5.02 -16.85 -20.58
N LYS A 95 -4.73 -16.69 -19.27
CA LYS A 95 -4.24 -15.44 -18.67
C LYS A 95 -2.75 -15.45 -18.35
N ALA A 96 -2.06 -16.55 -18.56
CA ALA A 96 -0.62 -16.72 -18.42
C ALA A 96 -0.13 -17.82 -19.35
N THR A 97 1.19 -17.92 -19.53
CA THR A 97 1.86 -18.97 -20.30
C THR A 97 2.75 -19.83 -19.41
N GLU A 98 3.14 -21.03 -19.89
CA GLU A 98 4.11 -21.90 -19.19
C GLU A 98 5.49 -21.24 -19.10
N ASP A 99 5.90 -20.47 -20.10
CA ASP A 99 7.17 -19.74 -20.08
C ASP A 99 7.18 -18.66 -18.99
N GLU A 100 6.09 -17.91 -18.85
CA GLU A 100 5.93 -16.92 -17.76
C GLU A 100 5.98 -17.60 -16.38
N ARG A 101 5.29 -18.73 -16.23
CA ARG A 101 5.32 -19.56 -15.01
C ARG A 101 6.74 -19.97 -14.67
N ALA A 102 7.44 -20.60 -15.63
CA ALA A 102 8.81 -21.06 -15.44
C ALA A 102 9.76 -19.93 -15.08
N ALA A 103 9.66 -18.79 -15.77
CA ALA A 103 10.46 -17.59 -15.52
C ALA A 103 10.26 -17.02 -14.09
N VAL A 104 9.02 -16.97 -13.61
CA VAL A 104 8.70 -16.44 -12.28
C VAL A 104 9.13 -17.41 -11.19
N ILE A 105 8.79 -18.69 -11.31
CA ILE A 105 9.11 -19.69 -10.29
C ILE A 105 10.62 -19.88 -10.14
N SER A 106 11.39 -19.82 -11.23
CA SER A 106 12.86 -19.95 -11.18
C SER A 106 13.56 -18.80 -10.45
N ARG A 107 12.92 -17.65 -10.32
CA ARG A 107 13.45 -16.46 -9.62
C ARG A 107 13.18 -16.45 -8.12
N ILE A 108 12.31 -17.32 -7.61
CA ILE A 108 11.91 -17.32 -6.20
C ILE A 108 12.63 -18.42 -5.44
N THR A 109 13.41 -18.05 -4.45
CA THR A 109 14.14 -18.97 -3.55
C THR A 109 13.50 -18.95 -2.17
N PRO A 110 12.80 -20.03 -1.75
CA PRO A 110 12.22 -20.13 -0.42
C PRO A 110 13.26 -20.56 0.62
N THR A 111 13.24 -19.92 1.80
CA THR A 111 14.15 -20.20 2.92
C THR A 111 13.50 -19.96 4.28
N ASP A 112 14.08 -20.52 5.34
CA ASP A 112 13.81 -20.15 6.74
C ASP A 112 15.01 -19.48 7.43
N HIS A 113 16.16 -19.40 6.74
CA HIS A 113 17.36 -18.75 7.26
C HIS A 113 17.38 -17.25 6.95
N LEU A 114 17.56 -16.42 7.99
CA LEU A 114 17.64 -14.97 7.82
C LEU A 114 18.91 -14.57 7.04
N GLY A 115 20.00 -15.32 7.19
CA GLY A 115 21.26 -15.05 6.48
C GLY A 115 21.15 -15.10 4.95
N ASP A 116 20.15 -15.78 4.38
CA ASP A 116 19.97 -15.89 2.93
C ASP A 116 19.51 -14.58 2.26
N VAL A 117 19.05 -13.58 3.07
CA VAL A 117 18.73 -12.23 2.57
C VAL A 117 19.91 -11.25 2.65
N ALA A 118 21.10 -11.73 3.07
CA ALA A 118 22.27 -10.87 3.30
C ALA A 118 22.68 -10.03 2.07
N ASP A 119 22.59 -10.61 0.88
CA ASP A 119 22.97 -9.98 -0.38
C ASP A 119 21.81 -9.25 -1.08
N CYS A 120 20.63 -9.16 -0.46
CA CYS A 120 19.50 -8.42 -1.04
C CYS A 120 19.78 -6.92 -1.06
N ASP A 121 19.32 -6.26 -2.12
CA ASP A 121 19.39 -4.80 -2.30
C ASP A 121 18.22 -4.10 -1.58
N LEU A 122 17.09 -4.79 -1.55
CA LEU A 122 15.85 -4.38 -0.90
C LEU A 122 15.27 -5.56 -0.13
N VAL A 123 14.87 -5.33 1.12
CA VAL A 123 14.13 -6.33 1.91
C VAL A 123 12.79 -5.74 2.33
N ILE A 124 11.70 -6.42 1.94
CA ILE A 124 10.33 -5.99 2.27
C ILE A 124 9.74 -6.94 3.32
N GLU A 125 9.45 -6.40 4.48
CA GLU A 125 8.80 -7.12 5.57
C GLU A 125 7.27 -7.13 5.37
N SER A 126 6.67 -8.31 5.51
CA SER A 126 5.22 -8.56 5.42
C SER A 126 4.79 -9.65 6.42
N VAL A 127 5.22 -9.53 7.67
CA VAL A 127 4.87 -10.43 8.77
C VAL A 127 3.59 -9.94 9.50
N VAL A 128 3.29 -10.48 10.69
CA VAL A 128 2.14 -10.04 11.50
C VAL A 128 2.19 -8.55 11.80
N GLU A 129 1.02 -7.92 11.88
CA GLU A 129 0.91 -6.47 12.12
C GLU A 129 1.02 -6.18 13.62
N ASP A 130 2.26 -6.29 14.13
CA ASP A 130 2.64 -6.03 15.52
C ASP A 130 3.94 -5.23 15.53
N LEU A 131 3.91 -4.05 16.14
CA LEU A 131 5.02 -3.12 16.13
C LEU A 131 6.27 -3.68 16.84
N ALA A 132 6.08 -4.37 17.97
CA ALA A 132 7.21 -4.92 18.73
C ALA A 132 7.92 -6.04 17.94
N VAL A 133 7.14 -6.89 17.28
CA VAL A 133 7.66 -7.95 16.38
C VAL A 133 8.41 -7.34 15.21
N LYS A 134 7.85 -6.32 14.57
CA LYS A 134 8.50 -5.66 13.43
C LYS A 134 9.78 -4.93 13.84
N LYS A 135 9.79 -4.20 14.95
CA LYS A 135 11.00 -3.52 15.47
C LYS A 135 12.13 -4.52 15.77
N ALA A 136 11.81 -5.65 16.41
CA ALA A 136 12.79 -6.71 16.67
C ALA A 136 13.36 -7.27 15.36
N LEU A 137 12.49 -7.55 14.38
CA LEU A 137 12.89 -8.05 13.07
C LEU A 137 13.77 -7.05 12.31
N PHE A 138 13.46 -5.74 12.35
CA PHE A 138 14.27 -4.71 11.70
C PHE A 138 15.66 -4.59 12.34
N ALA A 139 15.77 -4.72 13.67
CA ALA A 139 17.06 -4.77 14.36
C ALA A 139 17.89 -6.02 14.00
N GLU A 140 17.25 -7.15 13.69
CA GLU A 140 17.92 -8.34 13.19
C GLU A 140 18.35 -8.18 11.72
N LEU A 141 17.48 -7.64 10.87
CA LEU A 141 17.75 -7.36 9.45
C LEU A 141 18.91 -6.39 9.27
N ASP A 142 18.99 -5.35 10.11
CA ASP A 142 20.07 -4.37 10.09
C ASP A 142 21.46 -5.01 10.20
N LYS A 143 21.56 -6.10 10.97
CA LYS A 143 22.80 -6.87 11.17
C LYS A 143 23.02 -7.92 10.08
N ALA A 144 21.94 -8.42 9.47
CA ALA A 144 21.99 -9.54 8.54
C ALA A 144 22.24 -9.12 7.08
N VAL A 145 21.74 -7.94 6.66
CA VAL A 145 21.83 -7.51 5.27
C VAL A 145 23.01 -6.57 5.03
N LYS A 146 23.50 -6.54 3.80
CA LYS A 146 24.63 -5.69 3.37
C LYS A 146 24.38 -4.21 3.68
N PRO A 147 25.46 -3.42 3.91
CA PRO A 147 25.37 -1.97 3.97
C PRO A 147 24.74 -1.40 2.70
N GLY A 148 23.92 -0.37 2.82
CA GLY A 148 23.25 0.28 1.70
C GLY A 148 21.95 -0.41 1.23
N ALA A 149 21.64 -1.62 1.68
CA ALA A 149 20.34 -2.23 1.40
C ALA A 149 19.19 -1.43 2.01
N ILE A 150 18.07 -1.32 1.29
CA ILE A 150 16.84 -0.73 1.78
C ILE A 150 16.08 -1.75 2.63
N LEU A 151 15.62 -1.35 3.80
CA LEU A 151 14.70 -2.10 4.63
C LEU A 151 13.32 -1.47 4.52
N ALA A 152 12.35 -2.20 3.98
CA ALA A 152 11.00 -1.71 3.79
C ALA A 152 9.99 -2.53 4.59
N THR A 153 8.90 -1.90 5.01
CA THR A 153 7.74 -2.57 5.60
C THR A 153 6.52 -2.43 4.72
N ASN A 154 5.70 -3.47 4.67
CA ASN A 154 4.40 -3.45 4.00
C ASN A 154 3.25 -3.19 5.00
N THR A 155 3.55 -2.57 6.13
CA THR A 155 2.52 -2.18 7.13
C THR A 155 1.47 -1.28 6.51
N SER A 156 0.24 -1.36 7.05
CA SER A 156 -0.89 -0.50 6.64
C SER A 156 -1.14 0.67 7.60
N THR A 157 -0.67 0.59 8.84
CA THR A 157 -1.05 1.55 9.89
C THR A 157 0.03 1.83 10.92
N LEU A 158 1.06 0.98 11.03
CA LEU A 158 2.10 1.14 12.04
C LEU A 158 3.12 2.21 11.63
N PRO A 159 3.65 3.00 12.59
CA PRO A 159 4.61 4.05 12.31
C PRO A 159 5.94 3.48 11.79
N VAL A 160 6.29 3.80 10.55
CA VAL A 160 7.51 3.31 9.89
C VAL A 160 8.75 3.85 10.57
N VAL A 161 8.68 5.09 11.08
CA VAL A 161 9.78 5.73 11.82
C VAL A 161 10.22 4.91 13.05
N GLU A 162 9.30 4.24 13.74
CA GLU A 162 9.68 3.42 14.89
C GLU A 162 10.48 2.17 14.51
N MET A 163 10.18 1.59 13.35
CA MET A 163 10.97 0.50 12.77
C MET A 163 12.33 1.01 12.28
N ALA A 164 12.36 2.19 11.65
CA ALA A 164 13.59 2.84 11.22
C ALA A 164 14.55 3.08 12.41
N MET A 165 14.04 3.60 13.51
CA MET A 165 14.83 3.87 14.71
C MET A 165 15.28 2.61 15.49
N ALA A 166 14.78 1.44 15.13
CA ALA A 166 15.27 0.17 15.62
C ALA A 166 16.54 -0.33 14.88
N THR A 167 16.97 0.38 13.82
CA THR A 167 18.13 0.06 12.99
C THR A 167 19.26 1.08 13.15
N GLY A 168 20.48 0.74 12.75
CA GLY A 168 21.61 1.66 12.62
C GLY A 168 21.62 2.47 11.32
N ARG A 169 20.61 2.26 10.42
CA ARG A 169 20.46 2.92 9.10
C ARG A 169 19.05 3.49 8.90
N PRO A 170 18.56 4.39 9.77
CA PRO A 170 17.20 4.89 9.69
C PRO A 170 16.90 5.64 8.37
N ASP A 171 17.91 6.16 7.70
CA ASP A 171 17.88 6.79 6.39
C ASP A 171 17.63 5.80 5.25
N ARG A 172 17.91 4.51 5.45
CA ARG A 172 17.66 3.41 4.48
C ARG A 172 16.40 2.63 4.79
N VAL A 173 15.46 3.20 5.55
CA VAL A 173 14.18 2.56 5.91
C VAL A 173 13.01 3.34 5.34
N CYS A 174 12.05 2.64 4.70
CA CYS A 174 10.82 3.23 4.17
C CYS A 174 9.64 2.25 4.30
N GLY A 175 8.44 2.70 3.97
CA GLY A 175 7.29 1.83 3.75
C GLY A 175 7.06 1.61 2.25
N ILE A 176 6.71 0.39 1.87
CA ILE A 176 6.25 0.05 0.51
C ILE A 176 4.94 -0.73 0.66
N HIS A 177 3.83 0.01 0.73
CA HIS A 177 2.51 -0.52 1.07
C HIS A 177 1.77 -0.95 -0.19
N PHE A 178 1.70 -2.26 -0.40
CA PHE A 178 0.90 -2.91 -1.45
C PHE A 178 -0.51 -3.21 -0.97
N PHE A 179 -1.45 -3.20 -1.89
CA PHE A 179 -2.86 -3.52 -1.63
C PHE A 179 -3.19 -4.96 -2.03
N ASN A 180 -4.06 -5.61 -1.27
CA ASN A 180 -4.50 -6.99 -1.53
C ASN A 180 -5.60 -7.03 -2.63
N PRO A 181 -5.47 -7.86 -3.68
CA PRO A 181 -4.33 -8.72 -4.03
C PRO A 181 -3.19 -7.92 -4.69
N ALA A 182 -1.95 -8.12 -4.23
CA ALA A 182 -0.79 -7.36 -4.74
C ALA A 182 -0.59 -7.50 -6.25
N THR A 183 -0.89 -8.66 -6.82
CA THR A 183 -0.80 -8.91 -8.27
C THR A 183 -1.81 -8.13 -9.09
N ALA A 184 -3.00 -7.84 -8.56
CA ALA A 184 -4.11 -7.19 -9.27
C ALA A 184 -4.18 -5.67 -9.04
N MET A 185 -3.85 -5.23 -7.82
CA MET A 185 -3.97 -3.81 -7.46
C MET A 185 -2.85 -2.99 -8.09
N PRO A 186 -3.18 -1.91 -8.83
CA PRO A 186 -2.16 -1.11 -9.51
C PRO A 186 -1.42 -0.13 -8.60
N LEU A 187 -1.98 0.22 -7.45
CA LEU A 187 -1.46 1.23 -6.53
C LEU A 187 -0.46 0.64 -5.53
N VAL A 188 0.60 1.41 -5.26
CA VAL A 188 1.51 1.22 -4.12
C VAL A 188 1.75 2.56 -3.46
N GLU A 189 1.58 2.65 -2.14
CA GLU A 189 1.96 3.81 -1.36
C GLU A 189 3.42 3.66 -0.90
N VAL A 190 4.29 4.58 -1.32
CA VAL A 190 5.68 4.68 -0.87
C VAL A 190 5.72 5.63 0.32
N VAL A 191 5.91 5.05 1.49
CA VAL A 191 5.82 5.79 2.76
C VAL A 191 7.19 6.35 3.13
N ASN A 192 7.23 7.68 3.26
CA ASN A 192 8.42 8.44 3.58
C ASN A 192 8.42 8.85 5.07
N PRO A 193 9.05 8.09 5.98
CA PRO A 193 9.25 8.51 7.35
C PRO A 193 10.23 9.70 7.41
N ILE A 194 10.16 10.48 8.46
CA ILE A 194 10.98 11.69 8.67
C ILE A 194 12.50 11.41 8.62
N THR A 195 12.89 10.16 8.80
CA THR A 195 14.29 9.71 8.82
C THR A 195 14.82 9.25 7.47
N ALA A 196 13.93 8.93 6.49
CA ALA A 196 14.38 8.36 5.22
C ALA A 196 15.18 9.36 4.38
N GLY A 197 16.24 8.86 3.72
CA GLY A 197 16.99 9.62 2.72
C GLY A 197 16.22 9.77 1.42
N ASP A 198 16.46 10.86 0.70
CA ASP A 198 15.80 11.12 -0.59
C ASP A 198 16.15 10.05 -1.63
N ASP A 199 17.37 9.51 -1.61
CA ASP A 199 17.83 8.40 -2.44
C ASP A 199 17.06 7.11 -2.14
N THR A 200 16.81 6.79 -0.88
CA THR A 200 16.01 5.64 -0.46
C THR A 200 14.60 5.70 -1.03
N ILE A 201 13.97 6.88 -0.97
CA ILE A 201 12.62 7.07 -1.52
C ILE A 201 12.64 7.02 -3.06
N ALA A 202 13.68 7.55 -3.70
CA ALA A 202 13.84 7.47 -5.15
C ALA A 202 14.00 6.02 -5.63
N GLU A 203 14.90 5.23 -5.00
CA GLU A 203 15.10 3.81 -5.29
C GLU A 203 13.84 2.97 -5.03
N ALA A 204 13.11 3.26 -3.95
CA ALA A 204 11.83 2.58 -3.66
C ALA A 204 10.77 2.87 -4.74
N ASN A 205 10.67 4.12 -5.23
CA ASN A 205 9.76 4.47 -6.33
C ASN A 205 10.18 3.80 -7.64
N GLU A 206 11.48 3.69 -7.92
CA GLU A 206 11.98 2.99 -9.12
C GLU A 206 11.63 1.49 -9.06
N PHE A 207 11.81 0.85 -7.89
CA PHE A 207 11.37 -0.54 -7.68
C PHE A 207 9.88 -0.71 -7.96
N VAL A 208 9.04 0.17 -7.40
CA VAL A 208 7.58 0.15 -7.60
C VAL A 208 7.22 0.31 -9.08
N ALA A 209 7.89 1.23 -9.79
CA ALA A 209 7.69 1.45 -11.22
C ALA A 209 8.12 0.22 -12.05
N LYS A 210 9.27 -0.40 -11.75
CA LYS A 210 9.72 -1.64 -12.38
C LYS A 210 8.74 -2.80 -12.15
N CYS A 211 8.05 -2.82 -11.01
CA CYS A 211 6.96 -3.76 -10.73
C CYS A 211 5.68 -3.48 -11.55
N GLY A 212 5.66 -2.49 -12.42
CA GLY A 212 4.48 -2.10 -13.20
C GLY A 212 3.35 -1.50 -12.36
N LYS A 213 3.70 -0.92 -11.21
CA LYS A 213 2.75 -0.32 -10.27
C LYS A 213 2.81 1.22 -10.30
N ASN A 214 1.69 1.84 -9.93
CA ASN A 214 1.60 3.29 -9.76
C ASN A 214 2.04 3.64 -8.33
N GLY A 215 3.25 4.17 -8.17
CA GLY A 215 3.75 4.64 -6.89
C GLY A 215 3.17 6.00 -6.51
N VAL A 216 2.67 6.14 -5.28
CA VAL A 216 2.26 7.42 -4.70
C VAL A 216 3.05 7.64 -3.42
N GLN A 217 3.76 8.76 -3.34
CA GLN A 217 4.52 9.11 -2.14
C GLN A 217 3.59 9.65 -1.06
N VAL A 218 3.76 9.14 0.16
CA VAL A 218 2.98 9.54 1.33
C VAL A 218 3.89 9.75 2.52
N LYS A 219 3.49 10.62 3.45
CA LYS A 219 4.17 10.76 4.74
C LYS A 219 3.78 9.60 5.66
N ASP A 220 4.69 9.27 6.57
CA ASP A 220 4.49 8.25 7.61
C ASP A 220 3.43 8.73 8.61
N ARG A 221 2.19 8.33 8.39
CA ARG A 221 1.02 8.54 9.26
C ARG A 221 0.11 7.33 9.17
N ALA A 222 -0.57 6.99 10.26
CA ALA A 222 -1.47 5.84 10.28
C ALA A 222 -2.49 5.89 9.13
N GLY A 223 -2.62 4.75 8.42
CA GLY A 223 -3.56 4.58 7.30
C GLY A 223 -3.19 5.31 6.01
N PHE A 224 -2.07 6.04 5.99
CA PHE A 224 -1.54 6.76 4.82
C PHE A 224 -2.60 7.59 4.08
N ILE A 225 -2.92 7.30 2.82
CA ILE A 225 -4.00 7.97 2.09
C ILE A 225 -5.26 7.09 2.04
N VAL A 226 -5.12 5.86 1.51
CA VAL A 226 -6.30 5.05 1.18
C VAL A 226 -7.06 4.66 2.44
N ASN A 227 -6.39 4.12 3.44
CA ASN A 227 -7.04 3.67 4.66
C ASN A 227 -7.57 4.85 5.49
N ALA A 228 -6.83 5.98 5.53
CA ALA A 228 -7.26 7.18 6.23
C ALA A 228 -8.55 7.80 5.65
N LEU A 229 -8.83 7.59 4.37
CA LEU A 229 -10.07 8.06 3.71
C LEU A 229 -11.17 6.97 3.71
N LEU A 230 -10.79 5.73 3.43
CA LEU A 230 -11.73 4.64 3.24
C LEU A 230 -12.41 4.23 4.54
N PHE A 231 -11.67 4.01 5.62
CA PHE A 231 -12.26 3.45 6.83
C PHE A 231 -13.19 4.38 7.58
N PRO A 232 -12.97 5.71 7.67
CA PRO A 232 -14.00 6.65 8.14
C PRO A 232 -15.26 6.63 7.28
N TYR A 233 -15.13 6.53 5.95
CA TYR A 233 -16.27 6.40 5.06
C TYR A 233 -17.07 5.12 5.35
N LEU A 234 -16.40 3.97 5.49
CA LEU A 234 -17.05 2.70 5.83
C LEU A 234 -17.72 2.74 7.22
N ASN A 235 -17.05 3.32 8.22
CA ASN A 235 -17.58 3.52 9.56
C ASN A 235 -18.83 4.42 9.56
N ASN A 236 -18.82 5.47 8.73
CA ASN A 236 -19.99 6.35 8.57
C ASN A 236 -21.16 5.65 7.88
N ALA A 237 -20.93 4.73 6.96
CA ALA A 237 -21.97 3.92 6.36
C ALA A 237 -22.70 3.09 7.43
N ILE A 238 -21.96 2.50 8.38
CA ILE A 238 -22.57 1.78 9.52
C ILE A 238 -23.38 2.74 10.40
N ARG A 239 -22.89 3.96 10.69
CA ARG A 239 -23.62 4.98 11.47
C ARG A 239 -24.95 5.36 10.81
N ILE A 240 -24.98 5.55 9.50
CA ILE A 240 -26.20 5.86 8.74
C ILE A 240 -27.21 4.72 8.87
N TRP A 241 -26.77 3.49 8.79
CA TRP A 241 -27.62 2.31 9.01
C TRP A 241 -28.10 2.21 10.46
N GLU A 242 -27.22 2.36 11.47
CA GLU A 242 -27.58 2.31 12.89
C GLU A 242 -28.64 3.38 13.27
N THR A 243 -28.62 4.53 12.61
CA THR A 243 -29.63 5.59 12.82
C THR A 243 -30.92 5.36 12.07
N GLY A 244 -31.06 4.25 11.34
CA GLY A 244 -32.27 3.89 10.62
C GLY A 244 -32.55 4.73 9.37
N THR A 245 -31.55 5.39 8.81
CA THR A 245 -31.70 6.22 7.59
C THR A 245 -32.08 5.38 6.39
N ALA A 246 -31.47 4.20 6.21
CA ALA A 246 -31.74 3.26 5.14
C ALA A 246 -31.31 1.83 5.50
N SER A 247 -31.75 0.84 4.69
CA SER A 247 -31.25 -0.54 4.78
C SER A 247 -29.79 -0.64 4.32
N MET A 248 -29.08 -1.71 4.69
CA MET A 248 -27.70 -1.98 4.22
C MET A 248 -27.67 -2.10 2.69
N GLU A 249 -28.66 -2.79 2.12
CA GLU A 249 -28.84 -3.01 0.69
C GLU A 249 -29.04 -1.69 -0.08
N ASP A 250 -29.84 -0.78 0.47
CA ASP A 250 -30.09 0.53 -0.14
C ASP A 250 -28.85 1.43 -0.05
N ILE A 251 -28.11 1.41 1.06
CA ILE A 251 -26.84 2.15 1.19
C ILE A 251 -25.81 1.63 0.18
N ASP A 252 -25.66 0.30 0.07
CA ASP A 252 -24.74 -0.30 -0.91
C ASP A 252 -25.16 0.05 -2.34
N THR A 253 -26.46 0.05 -2.65
CA THR A 253 -27.01 0.42 -3.96
C THR A 253 -26.78 1.90 -4.26
N ALA A 254 -27.04 2.77 -3.29
CA ALA A 254 -26.85 4.21 -3.43
C ALA A 254 -25.38 4.57 -3.73
N MET A 255 -24.43 3.95 -3.03
CA MET A 255 -23.01 4.24 -3.26
C MET A 255 -22.49 3.69 -4.58
N LYS A 256 -22.99 2.55 -5.04
CA LYS A 256 -22.70 2.05 -6.39
C LYS A 256 -23.29 2.94 -7.47
N GLY A 257 -24.56 3.32 -7.35
CA GLY A 257 -25.26 4.10 -8.35
C GLY A 257 -24.95 5.60 -8.33
N GLY A 258 -24.83 6.19 -7.15
CA GLY A 258 -24.61 7.63 -6.98
C GLY A 258 -23.16 8.08 -7.08
N CYS A 259 -22.21 7.22 -6.66
CA CYS A 259 -20.78 7.51 -6.68
C CYS A 259 -20.00 6.65 -7.68
N ASN A 260 -20.65 5.75 -8.41
CA ASN A 260 -20.02 4.80 -9.32
C ASN A 260 -18.95 3.92 -8.66
N PHE A 261 -19.13 3.59 -7.39
CA PHE A 261 -18.23 2.68 -6.69
C PHE A 261 -18.44 1.24 -7.19
N PRO A 262 -17.38 0.45 -7.37
CA PRO A 262 -17.49 -0.92 -7.84
C PRO A 262 -18.23 -1.83 -6.85
N MET A 263 -18.25 -1.45 -5.56
CA MET A 263 -18.84 -2.20 -4.45
C MET A 263 -19.41 -1.24 -3.41
N GLY A 264 -20.53 -1.61 -2.81
CA GLY A 264 -21.09 -0.85 -1.70
C GLY A 264 -20.29 -1.04 -0.39
N PRO A 265 -20.46 -0.14 0.59
CA PRO A 265 -19.65 -0.12 1.81
C PRO A 265 -19.77 -1.38 2.67
N PHE A 266 -20.97 -1.96 2.83
CA PHE A 266 -21.16 -3.16 3.65
C PHE A 266 -20.57 -4.40 2.97
N ALA A 267 -20.77 -4.55 1.65
CA ALA A 267 -20.14 -5.61 0.90
C ALA A 267 -18.61 -5.51 0.91
N LEU A 268 -18.05 -4.28 0.93
CA LEU A 268 -16.62 -4.03 1.01
C LEU A 268 -16.07 -4.33 2.41
N LEU A 269 -16.78 -3.96 3.48
CA LEU A 269 -16.43 -4.31 4.86
C LEU A 269 -16.31 -5.83 5.02
N ASP A 270 -17.28 -6.59 4.52
CA ASP A 270 -17.28 -8.05 4.57
C ASP A 270 -16.19 -8.69 3.70
N LEU A 271 -15.81 -8.04 2.60
CA LEU A 271 -14.70 -8.48 1.74
C LEU A 271 -13.34 -8.27 2.40
N VAL A 272 -13.12 -7.09 3.00
CA VAL A 272 -11.87 -6.75 3.70
C VAL A 272 -11.71 -7.58 4.97
N GLY A 273 -12.81 -7.82 5.66
CA GLY A 273 -12.88 -8.44 6.97
C GLY A 273 -13.10 -7.42 8.08
N LEU A 274 -14.09 -7.70 8.93
CA LEU A 274 -14.53 -6.76 9.98
C LEU A 274 -13.48 -6.57 11.07
N ASP A 275 -12.72 -7.61 11.40
CA ASP A 275 -11.58 -7.54 12.32
C ASP A 275 -10.46 -6.65 11.79
N THR A 276 -10.10 -6.78 10.51
CA THR A 276 -9.15 -5.91 9.83
C THR A 276 -9.63 -4.46 9.84
N SER A 277 -10.91 -4.25 9.51
CA SER A 277 -11.54 -2.93 9.50
C SER A 277 -11.54 -2.29 10.90
N LEU A 278 -11.81 -3.08 11.93
CA LEU A 278 -11.75 -2.63 13.33
C LEU A 278 -10.33 -2.23 13.71
N SER A 279 -9.34 -3.08 13.45
CA SER A 279 -7.94 -2.81 13.77
C SER A 279 -7.41 -1.53 13.11
N ILE A 280 -7.79 -1.28 11.85
CA ILE A 280 -7.40 -0.07 11.13
C ILE A 280 -8.04 1.18 11.77
N LEU A 281 -9.34 1.14 12.08
CA LEU A 281 -10.02 2.25 12.75
C LEU A 281 -9.42 2.53 14.14
N GLU A 282 -9.06 1.48 14.89
CA GLU A 282 -8.41 1.62 16.20
C GLU A 282 -7.02 2.25 16.09
N ALA A 283 -6.24 1.87 15.08
CA ALA A 283 -4.93 2.48 14.82
C ALA A 283 -5.07 3.96 14.43
N LEU A 284 -6.00 4.30 13.54
CA LEU A 284 -6.31 5.68 13.16
C LEU A 284 -6.78 6.50 14.37
N HIS A 285 -7.66 5.95 15.18
CA HIS A 285 -8.14 6.64 16.38
C HIS A 285 -7.04 6.85 17.42
N ALA A 286 -6.15 5.87 17.60
CA ALA A 286 -5.01 5.98 18.51
C ALA A 286 -4.02 7.07 18.07
N GLU A 287 -3.76 7.18 16.77
CA GLU A 287 -2.86 8.20 16.20
C GLU A 287 -3.43 9.62 16.29
N PHE A 288 -4.70 9.79 15.86
CA PHE A 288 -5.26 11.11 15.65
C PHE A 288 -6.14 11.60 16.80
N ALA A 289 -6.60 10.71 17.68
CA ALA A 289 -7.57 10.98 18.75
C ALA A 289 -8.85 11.69 18.26
N ASP A 290 -9.19 11.54 16.96
CA ASP A 290 -10.37 12.13 16.33
C ASP A 290 -11.55 11.16 16.45
N PRO A 291 -12.70 11.58 17.03
CA PRO A 291 -13.90 10.76 17.16
C PRO A 291 -14.42 10.15 15.84
N ASN A 292 -14.10 10.73 14.68
CA ASN A 292 -14.49 10.20 13.38
C ASN A 292 -13.87 8.83 13.10
N TYR A 293 -12.71 8.53 13.68
CA TYR A 293 -12.04 7.24 13.57
C TYR A 293 -12.51 6.22 14.60
N ALA A 294 -13.25 6.65 15.63
CA ALA A 294 -13.78 5.72 16.64
C ALA A 294 -14.72 4.70 15.99
N ALA A 295 -14.36 3.43 16.05
CA ALA A 295 -15.17 2.35 15.50
C ALA A 295 -16.55 2.30 16.16
N VAL A 296 -17.60 2.20 15.35
CA VAL A 296 -18.98 2.11 15.84
C VAL A 296 -19.21 0.83 16.68
N PRO A 297 -20.13 0.87 17.65
CA PRO A 297 -20.39 -0.28 18.54
C PRO A 297 -20.77 -1.57 17.80
N THR A 298 -21.54 -1.47 16.72
CA THR A 298 -21.94 -2.65 15.93
C THR A 298 -20.76 -3.37 15.31
N LEU A 299 -19.78 -2.65 14.75
CA LEU A 299 -18.57 -3.27 14.18
C LEU A 299 -17.82 -4.07 15.25
N ARG A 300 -17.62 -3.49 16.45
CA ARG A 300 -16.98 -4.18 17.58
C ARG A 300 -17.72 -5.43 18.01
N ARG A 301 -19.06 -5.37 18.05
CA ARG A 301 -19.92 -6.51 18.44
C ARG A 301 -19.89 -7.62 17.41
N LEU A 302 -19.91 -7.32 16.12
CA LEU A 302 -19.80 -8.32 15.06
C LEU A 302 -18.45 -9.05 15.14
N VAL A 303 -17.35 -8.31 15.30
CA VAL A 303 -16.03 -8.90 15.47
C VAL A 303 -15.96 -9.79 16.72
N ALA A 304 -16.47 -9.31 17.86
CA ALA A 304 -16.52 -10.10 19.11
C ALA A 304 -17.38 -11.37 18.97
N ALA A 305 -18.40 -11.34 18.10
CA ALA A 305 -19.24 -12.50 17.79
C ALA A 305 -18.64 -13.47 16.76
N GLY A 306 -17.41 -13.20 16.26
CA GLY A 306 -16.75 -13.99 15.22
C GLY A 306 -17.37 -13.84 13.82
N LYS A 307 -18.24 -12.85 13.60
CA LYS A 307 -18.83 -12.52 12.32
C LYS A 307 -17.87 -11.57 11.58
N LEU A 308 -16.92 -12.15 10.84
CA LEU A 308 -15.79 -11.43 10.27
C LEU A 308 -15.94 -11.13 8.77
N GLY A 309 -17.13 -11.33 8.22
CA GLY A 309 -17.41 -11.17 6.80
C GLY A 309 -17.24 -12.46 6.00
N ARG A 310 -16.86 -12.34 4.73
CA ARG A 310 -16.76 -13.51 3.81
C ARG A 310 -15.87 -14.63 4.34
N LYS A 311 -14.79 -14.30 5.01
CA LYS A 311 -13.83 -15.31 5.53
C LYS A 311 -14.42 -16.20 6.65
N SER A 312 -15.47 -15.76 7.33
CA SER A 312 -16.19 -16.53 8.34
C SER A 312 -17.58 -17.00 7.87
N GLY A 313 -17.97 -16.69 6.62
CA GLY A 313 -19.27 -17.00 6.04
C GLY A 313 -20.40 -16.05 6.46
N GLU A 314 -20.16 -15.15 7.41
CA GLU A 314 -21.12 -14.15 7.89
C GLU A 314 -20.39 -12.90 8.38
N GLY A 315 -20.95 -11.73 8.05
CA GLY A 315 -20.58 -10.41 8.55
C GLY A 315 -21.81 -9.54 8.65
N PHE A 316 -21.85 -8.44 7.87
CA PHE A 316 -23.09 -7.69 7.62
C PHE A 316 -24.06 -8.52 6.76
N TYR A 317 -23.52 -9.29 5.83
CA TYR A 317 -24.25 -10.23 4.99
C TYR A 317 -23.91 -11.68 5.36
N LYS A 318 -24.71 -12.64 4.83
CA LYS A 318 -24.43 -14.08 4.86
C LYS A 318 -23.93 -14.53 3.49
N TYR A 319 -22.95 -15.44 3.45
CA TYR A 319 -22.27 -15.92 2.26
C TYR A 319 -22.34 -17.44 2.13
#